data_37b62cf8cd37181d61e45d597e8af4b4
#
_entry.id   37b62cf8cd37181d61e45d597e8af4b4
#
_cell.length_a   1.000
_cell.length_b   1.000
_cell.length_c   1.000
_cell.angle_alpha   90.00
_cell.angle_beta   90.00
_cell.angle_gamma   90.00
#
_symmetry.space_group_name_H-M   'P 1'
#
loop_
_entity.id
_entity.type
_entity.pdbx_description
1 polymer ?
#
loop_
_entity_poly.entity_id
_entity_poly.type
_entity_poly.pdbx_seq_one_letter_code
_entity_poly.pdbx_strand_id
1 'polypeptide(L)'
;MSGSTTTIPMPATIPAAASGSDLNSTLSSTGHAWAATSTSSLSSLNNDYATYPLIRQGDRTYFRDPENNYPLPCDLPEIHRQSLRTLMLMRVFGGPFCTPALAQNPPRRVLELACGSGLWSSLCHDFFSRRGHPNVSFTGIDIVSVAPDLRKKGVNWQFKRHDLRKARLPFPDEHFDFVFIKDTGMCSSSPAQQASGLSEPLRVLKPGGILEIWDSDLVFRSLIPNPAPARKLASREQEIAEATATYTFSSATPFTRAQNKYLQNYNSWVETAFDHRKLSAMPCATIGLSFNSEVDTLENVDSRRIAIPLGELRWEREGQGKDTAATAATAAKGASRKPLTPDQLSIRHTALLTVIQMIEGMEPMLIKASEKSRDEWDRWWTAMTADLLQKGGLASGECLEVSAWWGRKK
;
A
#
# COMPACT_ATOMS: atom_id res chain seq x y z
N MET A 1 -31.43 21.13 22.52
CA MET A 1 -30.00 21.31 22.43
C MET A 1 -29.54 20.72 21.13
N SER A 2 -29.36 21.59 20.14
CA SER A 2 -29.10 21.25 18.75
C SER A 2 -27.59 21.01 18.55
N GLY A 3 -27.23 19.78 18.19
CA GLY A 3 -25.87 19.41 17.86
C GLY A 3 -25.56 19.76 16.40
N SER A 4 -24.63 20.69 16.22
CA SER A 4 -24.13 21.08 14.91
C SER A 4 -23.21 20.00 14.35
N THR A 5 -23.64 19.38 13.26
CA THR A 5 -22.81 18.48 12.44
C THR A 5 -21.85 19.32 11.59
N THR A 6 -20.59 19.34 11.94
CA THR A 6 -19.55 20.00 11.13
C THR A 6 -19.16 19.08 9.98
N THR A 7 -19.66 19.37 8.80
CA THR A 7 -19.28 18.73 7.53
C THR A 7 -17.88 19.24 7.14
N ILE A 8 -16.94 18.33 6.94
CA ILE A 8 -15.57 18.63 6.49
C ILE A 8 -15.63 18.95 4.99
N PRO A 9 -15.17 20.13 4.52
CA PRO A 9 -15.06 20.40 3.09
C PRO A 9 -13.96 19.55 2.46
N MET A 10 -14.32 18.86 1.38
CA MET A 10 -13.40 18.13 0.51
C MET A 10 -12.50 19.11 -0.26
N PRO A 11 -11.23 18.78 -0.51
CA PRO A 11 -10.44 19.54 -1.45
C PRO A 11 -11.01 19.39 -2.87
N ALA A 12 -10.94 20.49 -3.62
CA ALA A 12 -11.53 20.66 -4.94
C ALA A 12 -11.12 19.56 -5.93
N THR A 13 -12.10 19.15 -6.73
CA THR A 13 -12.04 18.26 -7.89
C THR A 13 -10.89 18.62 -8.83
N ILE A 14 -10.09 17.62 -9.20
CA ILE A 14 -9.16 17.69 -10.32
C ILE A 14 -10.01 17.78 -11.61
N PRO A 15 -9.80 18.74 -12.49
CA PRO A 15 -10.59 18.85 -13.72
C PRO A 15 -10.32 17.65 -14.64
N ALA A 16 -11.40 17.10 -15.20
CA ALA A 16 -11.38 16.05 -16.19
C ALA A 16 -10.58 16.48 -17.42
N ALA A 17 -9.69 15.61 -17.91
CA ALA A 17 -8.96 15.82 -19.15
C ALA A 17 -9.94 15.87 -20.32
N ALA A 18 -9.94 16.99 -21.04
CA ALA A 18 -10.65 17.17 -22.29
C ALA A 18 -10.05 16.26 -23.37
N SER A 19 -10.91 15.49 -24.04
CA SER A 19 -10.62 14.85 -25.31
C SER A 19 -10.48 15.91 -26.40
N GLY A 20 -9.33 16.01 -27.03
CA GLY A 20 -9.12 16.94 -28.16
C GLY A 20 -7.88 16.55 -28.93
N SER A 21 -8.11 16.07 -30.12
CA SER A 21 -7.18 15.99 -31.23
C SER A 21 -6.48 17.34 -31.49
N ASP A 22 -5.24 17.29 -31.99
CA ASP A 22 -4.35 18.33 -32.49
C ASP A 22 -3.22 18.78 -31.56
N LEU A 23 -2.15 17.97 -31.51
CA LEU A 23 -0.81 18.42 -31.14
C LEU A 23 0.27 17.72 -31.98
N ASN A 24 0.26 18.03 -33.26
CA ASN A 24 1.41 17.77 -34.11
C ASN A 24 1.82 19.12 -34.73
N SER A 25 2.67 19.85 -34.07
CA SER A 25 3.60 20.88 -34.54
C SER A 25 3.88 21.86 -33.42
N THR A 26 4.95 21.69 -32.71
CA THR A 26 5.84 22.66 -32.05
C THR A 26 6.60 22.00 -30.88
N LEU A 27 7.49 21.08 -31.21
CA LEU A 27 8.54 20.61 -30.31
C LEU A 27 9.90 20.77 -30.98
N SER A 28 10.31 22.03 -31.14
CA SER A 28 11.69 22.38 -31.48
C SER A 28 11.99 23.69 -30.78
N SER A 29 12.73 23.62 -29.67
CA SER A 29 13.46 24.70 -28.98
C SER A 29 13.12 24.96 -27.50
N THR A 30 13.10 23.93 -26.65
CA THR A 30 13.27 24.16 -25.20
C THR A 30 14.03 23.02 -24.49
N GLY A 31 14.92 22.33 -25.21
CA GLY A 31 15.68 21.15 -24.72
C GLY A 31 16.86 21.44 -23.80
N HIS A 32 17.13 22.67 -23.36
CA HIS A 32 18.37 22.96 -22.61
C HIS A 32 18.24 23.46 -21.18
N ALA A 33 17.04 23.66 -20.64
CA ALA A 33 16.88 24.17 -19.26
C ALA A 33 16.67 23.11 -18.17
N TRP A 34 16.38 21.87 -18.54
CA TRP A 34 16.11 20.80 -17.55
C TRP A 34 17.31 19.91 -17.23
N ALA A 35 18.34 19.91 -18.09
CA ALA A 35 19.53 19.07 -17.88
C ALA A 35 20.51 19.65 -16.85
N ALA A 36 20.47 20.94 -16.56
CA ALA A 36 21.43 21.60 -15.67
C ALA A 36 21.04 21.55 -14.17
N THR A 37 19.77 21.30 -13.85
CA THR A 37 19.31 21.22 -12.44
C THR A 37 19.36 19.79 -11.87
N SER A 38 19.45 18.79 -12.72
CA SER A 38 19.53 17.39 -12.29
C SER A 38 20.97 16.90 -11.99
N THR A 39 21.98 17.59 -12.51
CA THR A 39 23.39 17.17 -12.29
C THR A 39 23.94 17.58 -10.92
N SER A 40 23.44 18.65 -10.29
CA SER A 40 23.90 19.04 -8.95
C SER A 40 23.29 18.20 -7.81
N SER A 41 22.12 17.61 -8.01
CA SER A 41 21.55 16.64 -7.06
C SER A 41 22.12 15.22 -7.23
N LEU A 42 22.59 14.88 -8.42
CA LEU A 42 23.28 13.59 -8.66
C LEU A 42 24.71 13.56 -8.10
N SER A 43 25.40 14.71 -7.99
CA SER A 43 26.76 14.75 -7.43
C SER A 43 26.79 14.55 -5.90
N SER A 44 25.74 14.93 -5.17
CA SER A 44 25.62 14.61 -3.74
C SER A 44 25.24 13.16 -3.48
N LEU A 45 24.60 12.51 -4.44
CA LEU A 45 24.28 11.08 -4.39
C LEU A 45 25.51 10.20 -4.65
N ASN A 46 26.51 10.68 -5.45
CA ASN A 46 27.66 9.87 -5.86
C ASN A 46 28.57 9.39 -4.72
N ASN A 47 28.64 10.09 -3.58
CA ASN A 47 29.42 9.63 -2.43
C ASN A 47 28.74 8.51 -1.62
N ASP A 48 27.41 8.37 -1.76
CA ASP A 48 26.62 7.33 -1.08
C ASP A 48 26.58 6.01 -1.86
N TYR A 49 26.81 6.06 -3.18
CA TYR A 49 26.76 4.88 -4.07
C TYR A 49 27.89 3.87 -3.86
N ALA A 50 29.00 4.26 -3.22
CA ALA A 50 30.11 3.34 -2.94
C ALA A 50 29.69 2.19 -2.01
N THR A 51 28.65 2.41 -1.18
CA THR A 51 28.18 1.40 -0.22
C THR A 51 26.98 0.60 -0.77
N TYR A 52 26.18 1.23 -1.65
CA TYR A 52 24.96 0.63 -2.22
C TYR A 52 24.78 1.11 -3.67
N PRO A 53 25.39 0.43 -4.63
CA PRO A 53 25.31 0.84 -6.03
C PRO A 53 23.90 0.64 -6.59
N LEU A 54 23.43 1.63 -7.32
CA LEU A 54 22.22 1.50 -8.13
C LEU A 54 22.58 0.77 -9.43
N ILE A 55 21.67 -0.07 -9.90
CA ILE A 55 21.77 -0.74 -11.20
C ILE A 55 20.57 -0.38 -12.06
N ARG A 56 20.83 -0.06 -13.32
CA ARG A 56 19.79 0.14 -14.31
C ARG A 56 19.51 -1.20 -15.02
N GLN A 57 18.22 -1.59 -15.05
CA GLN A 57 17.74 -2.74 -15.81
C GLN A 57 16.55 -2.27 -16.65
N GLY A 58 16.73 -2.26 -17.99
CA GLY A 58 15.81 -1.56 -18.89
C GLY A 58 15.75 -0.07 -18.56
N ASP A 59 14.57 0.46 -18.43
CA ASP A 59 14.32 1.86 -18.08
C ASP A 59 14.15 2.12 -16.57
N ARG A 60 14.28 1.05 -15.73
CA ARG A 60 14.08 1.12 -14.30
C ARG A 60 15.41 1.09 -13.55
N THR A 61 15.42 1.68 -12.37
CA THR A 61 16.59 1.73 -11.47
C THR A 61 16.33 0.93 -10.22
N TYR A 62 17.20 -0.04 -9.95
CA TYR A 62 17.11 -0.95 -8.80
C TYR A 62 18.29 -0.78 -7.86
N PHE A 63 18.11 -1.27 -6.67
CA PHE A 63 19.16 -1.37 -5.68
C PHE A 63 20.02 -2.60 -5.98
N ARG A 64 21.35 -2.44 -6.08
CA ARG A 64 22.28 -3.54 -6.25
C ARG A 64 22.97 -3.85 -4.94
N ASP A 65 22.41 -4.76 -4.20
CA ASP A 65 23.06 -5.36 -3.04
C ASP A 65 22.91 -6.88 -3.15
N PRO A 66 24.01 -7.66 -3.13
CA PRO A 66 23.95 -9.13 -3.20
C PRO A 66 23.09 -9.76 -2.09
N GLU A 67 23.00 -9.09 -0.95
CA GLU A 67 22.21 -9.51 0.18
C GLU A 67 20.79 -8.90 0.17
N ASN A 68 20.53 -7.92 -0.70
CA ASN A 68 19.23 -7.28 -0.80
C ASN A 68 18.38 -7.99 -1.85
N ASN A 69 17.39 -8.71 -1.38
CA ASN A 69 16.42 -9.38 -2.23
C ASN A 69 15.21 -8.50 -2.57
N TYR A 70 15.24 -7.20 -2.23
CA TYR A 70 14.12 -6.30 -2.51
C TYR A 70 13.84 -6.21 -4.02
N PRO A 71 12.62 -6.57 -4.47
CA PRO A 71 12.36 -6.81 -5.89
C PRO A 71 11.93 -5.57 -6.66
N LEU A 72 11.61 -4.46 -5.99
CA LEU A 72 11.07 -3.27 -6.63
C LEU A 72 12.15 -2.22 -6.91
N PRO A 73 11.96 -1.36 -7.93
CA PRO A 73 12.88 -0.27 -8.21
C PRO A 73 12.85 0.83 -7.15
N CYS A 74 13.81 1.75 -7.23
CA CYS A 74 13.90 2.93 -6.37
C CYS A 74 13.88 4.24 -7.19
N ASP A 75 13.20 4.23 -8.32
CA ASP A 75 13.08 5.35 -9.25
C ASP A 75 11.77 6.14 -9.07
N LEU A 76 11.62 7.21 -9.85
CA LEU A 76 10.46 8.09 -9.76
C LEU A 76 9.11 7.39 -10.05
N PRO A 77 8.99 6.49 -11.06
CA PRO A 77 7.75 5.73 -11.26
C PRO A 77 7.36 4.89 -10.05
N GLU A 78 8.32 4.27 -9.37
CA GLU A 78 8.04 3.49 -8.14
C GLU A 78 7.63 4.40 -6.97
N ILE A 79 8.30 5.55 -6.78
CA ILE A 79 7.91 6.56 -5.78
C ILE A 79 6.47 7.04 -6.04
N HIS A 80 6.11 7.24 -7.30
CA HIS A 80 4.75 7.62 -7.68
C HIS A 80 3.74 6.51 -7.34
N ARG A 81 4.05 5.25 -7.70
CA ARG A 81 3.22 4.09 -7.33
C ARG A 81 3.00 3.99 -5.83
N GLN A 82 4.07 4.11 -5.04
CA GLN A 82 4.00 4.07 -3.57
C GLN A 82 3.16 5.24 -3.01
N SER A 83 3.22 6.40 -3.65
CA SER A 83 2.42 7.57 -3.26
C SER A 83 0.93 7.33 -3.50
N LEU A 84 0.55 6.84 -4.67
CA LEU A 84 -0.83 6.45 -4.99
C LEU A 84 -1.34 5.39 -4.02
N ARG A 85 -0.53 4.38 -3.75
CA ARG A 85 -0.84 3.32 -2.81
C ARG A 85 -1.05 3.85 -1.38
N THR A 86 -0.19 4.75 -0.91
CA THR A 86 -0.32 5.36 0.43
C THR A 86 -1.64 6.12 0.56
N LEU A 87 -1.99 6.96 -0.43
CA LEU A 87 -3.26 7.69 -0.46
C LEU A 87 -4.47 6.76 -0.47
N MET A 88 -4.42 5.71 -1.29
CA MET A 88 -5.48 4.70 -1.35
C MET A 88 -5.64 3.96 -0.02
N LEU A 89 -4.55 3.50 0.60
CA LEU A 89 -4.58 2.82 1.90
C LEU A 89 -5.16 3.73 2.98
N MET A 90 -4.75 4.99 3.05
CA MET A 90 -5.33 5.95 3.98
C MET A 90 -6.84 6.15 3.76
N ARG A 91 -7.30 6.07 2.52
CA ARG A 91 -8.73 6.16 2.20
C ARG A 91 -9.49 4.94 2.71
N VAL A 92 -9.00 3.72 2.43
CA VAL A 92 -9.70 2.48 2.82
C VAL A 92 -9.57 2.17 4.32
N PHE A 93 -8.50 2.62 4.97
CA PHE A 93 -8.36 2.53 6.43
C PHE A 93 -9.00 3.71 7.18
N GLY A 94 -9.42 4.77 6.47
CA GLY A 94 -10.13 5.91 7.05
C GLY A 94 -9.25 6.94 7.75
N GLY A 95 -7.95 6.95 7.48
CA GLY A 95 -6.99 7.90 8.03
C GLY A 95 -5.54 7.44 7.91
N PRO A 96 -4.60 8.22 8.46
CA PRO A 96 -3.18 7.88 8.42
C PRO A 96 -2.78 6.76 9.40
N PHE A 97 -3.67 6.31 10.25
CA PHE A 97 -3.52 5.17 11.15
C PHE A 97 -4.89 4.58 11.50
N CYS A 98 -4.90 3.31 11.91
CA CYS A 98 -6.11 2.58 12.32
C CYS A 98 -6.41 2.73 13.81
N THR A 99 -5.38 2.89 14.63
CA THR A 99 -5.49 2.93 16.10
C THR A 99 -6.26 4.16 16.58
N PRO A 100 -7.46 4.03 17.18
CA PRO A 100 -8.24 5.17 17.64
C PRO A 100 -7.55 6.00 18.73
N ALA A 101 -6.73 5.36 19.55
CA ALA A 101 -6.02 5.98 20.67
C ALA A 101 -5.14 7.17 20.24
N LEU A 102 -4.50 7.10 19.06
CA LEU A 102 -3.63 8.18 18.55
C LEU A 102 -4.40 9.45 18.18
N ALA A 103 -5.67 9.34 17.81
CA ALA A 103 -6.50 10.51 17.55
C ALA A 103 -6.90 11.24 18.84
N GLN A 104 -7.00 10.51 19.96
CA GLN A 104 -7.35 11.04 21.27
C GLN A 104 -6.12 11.55 22.04
N ASN A 105 -5.01 10.82 21.91
CA ASN A 105 -3.73 11.11 22.56
C ASN A 105 -2.62 11.18 21.50
N PRO A 106 -2.43 12.33 20.85
CA PRO A 106 -1.42 12.49 19.81
C PRO A 106 -0.01 12.20 20.32
N PRO A 107 0.82 11.49 19.53
CA PRO A 107 2.19 11.17 19.91
C PRO A 107 3.06 12.43 19.85
N ARG A 108 4.14 12.46 20.62
CA ARG A 108 5.16 13.50 20.52
C ARG A 108 6.24 13.16 19.52
N ARG A 109 6.62 11.88 19.44
CA ARG A 109 7.69 11.35 18.55
C ARG A 109 7.17 10.17 17.78
N VAL A 110 7.22 10.29 16.48
CA VAL A 110 6.79 9.25 15.51
C VAL A 110 8.01 8.75 14.76
N LEU A 111 8.12 7.44 14.60
CA LEU A 111 9.10 6.77 13.74
C LEU A 111 8.37 6.11 12.58
N GLU A 112 8.76 6.43 11.35
CA GLU A 112 8.34 5.71 10.13
C GLU A 112 9.50 4.85 9.63
N LEU A 113 9.34 3.52 9.67
CA LEU A 113 10.30 2.56 9.14
C LEU A 113 10.02 2.31 7.65
N ALA A 114 11.08 2.26 6.82
CA ALA A 114 11.00 2.21 5.36
C ALA A 114 10.14 3.37 4.82
N CYS A 115 10.51 4.59 5.19
CA CYS A 115 9.69 5.78 4.94
C CYS A 115 9.59 6.18 3.46
N GLY A 116 10.43 5.64 2.58
CA GLY A 116 10.45 5.99 1.17
C GLY A 116 10.50 7.52 0.97
N SER A 117 9.48 8.08 0.33
CA SER A 117 9.36 9.53 0.11
C SER A 117 8.96 10.35 1.33
N GLY A 118 8.64 9.72 2.47
CA GLY A 118 8.12 10.41 3.67
C GLY A 118 6.70 10.97 3.49
N LEU A 119 5.99 10.55 2.45
CA LEU A 119 4.63 11.05 2.17
C LEU A 119 3.68 10.74 3.32
N TRP A 120 3.75 9.53 3.89
CA TRP A 120 2.89 9.16 5.01
C TRP A 120 3.14 10.09 6.22
N SER A 121 4.39 10.33 6.59
CA SER A 121 4.75 11.27 7.67
C SER A 121 4.21 12.68 7.40
N SER A 122 4.30 13.18 6.16
CA SER A 122 3.75 14.48 5.78
C SER A 122 2.23 14.55 5.98
N LEU A 123 1.51 13.52 5.51
CA LEU A 123 0.04 13.44 5.64
C LEU A 123 -0.41 13.22 7.09
N CYS A 124 0.36 12.45 7.86
CA CYS A 124 0.12 12.23 9.27
C CYS A 124 0.35 13.52 10.07
N HIS A 125 1.40 14.29 9.74
CA HIS A 125 1.61 15.63 10.31
C HIS A 125 0.43 16.56 10.01
N ASP A 126 -0.05 16.62 8.78
CA ASP A 126 -1.22 17.42 8.40
C ASP A 126 -2.47 17.02 9.19
N PHE A 127 -2.65 15.72 9.43
CA PHE A 127 -3.74 15.22 10.24
C PHE A 127 -3.69 15.73 11.67
N PHE A 128 -2.52 15.70 12.32
CA PHE A 128 -2.34 16.19 13.68
C PHE A 128 -2.39 17.73 13.76
N SER A 129 -1.78 18.43 12.81
CA SER A 129 -1.73 19.90 12.78
C SER A 129 -3.14 20.50 12.66
N ARG A 130 -4.01 19.95 11.82
CA ARG A 130 -5.42 20.36 11.70
C ARG A 130 -6.23 20.13 12.97
N ARG A 131 -5.72 19.34 13.92
CA ARG A 131 -6.33 19.06 15.23
C ARG A 131 -5.66 19.80 16.38
N GLY A 132 -4.79 20.78 16.06
CA GLY A 132 -4.12 21.59 17.06
C GLY A 132 -2.82 21.01 17.60
N HIS A 133 -2.24 20.00 16.95
CA HIS A 133 -1.00 19.35 17.37
C HIS A 133 0.11 19.45 16.28
N PRO A 134 0.56 20.69 15.92
CA PRO A 134 1.56 20.88 14.87
C PRO A 134 2.98 20.47 15.28
N ASN A 135 3.22 20.28 16.58
CA ASN A 135 4.57 20.04 17.13
C ASN A 135 4.97 18.56 17.21
N VAL A 136 4.19 17.66 16.59
CA VAL A 136 4.56 16.25 16.49
C VAL A 136 5.84 16.14 15.67
N SER A 137 6.86 15.44 16.20
CA SER A 137 8.11 15.21 15.49
C SER A 137 8.08 13.86 14.78
N PHE A 138 8.57 13.86 13.54
CA PHE A 138 8.64 12.65 12.68
C PHE A 138 10.09 12.34 12.37
N THR A 139 10.45 11.08 12.53
CA THR A 139 11.72 10.53 12.08
C THR A 139 11.41 9.44 11.06
N GLY A 140 11.95 9.57 9.83
CA GLY A 140 11.88 8.54 8.82
C GLY A 140 13.22 7.85 8.69
N ILE A 141 13.21 6.52 8.53
CA ILE A 141 14.39 5.77 8.15
C ILE A 141 14.14 4.96 6.90
N ASP A 142 15.16 4.94 6.03
CA ASP A 142 15.15 4.14 4.82
C ASP A 142 16.60 3.83 4.40
N ILE A 143 16.78 2.81 3.57
CA ILE A 143 18.08 2.46 2.99
C ILE A 143 18.49 3.45 1.89
N VAL A 144 17.52 4.04 1.19
CA VAL A 144 17.71 5.04 0.14
C VAL A 144 17.12 6.37 0.58
N SER A 145 17.90 7.45 0.42
CA SER A 145 17.42 8.81 0.73
C SER A 145 16.62 9.37 -0.46
N VAL A 146 15.36 8.98 -0.60
CA VAL A 146 14.46 9.53 -1.62
C VAL A 146 13.47 10.55 -1.05
N ALA A 147 13.38 10.66 0.28
CA ALA A 147 12.52 11.64 0.93
C ALA A 147 13.07 13.06 0.71
N PRO A 148 12.22 14.01 0.28
CA PRO A 148 12.60 15.42 0.26
C PRO A 148 12.75 15.98 1.69
N ASP A 149 13.39 17.13 1.83
CA ASP A 149 13.43 17.81 3.14
C ASP A 149 12.04 18.35 3.52
N LEU A 150 11.30 17.55 4.29
CA LEU A 150 9.94 17.89 4.70
C LEU A 150 9.88 19.10 5.67
N ARG A 151 11.00 19.52 6.26
CA ARG A 151 11.08 20.76 7.06
C ARG A 151 10.70 21.98 6.24
N LYS A 152 10.99 21.97 4.94
CA LYS A 152 10.57 23.02 3.98
C LYS A 152 9.05 23.13 3.83
N LYS A 153 8.31 22.10 4.27
CA LYS A 153 6.84 22.06 4.30
C LYS A 153 6.28 22.26 5.72
N GLY A 154 7.12 22.67 6.68
CA GLY A 154 6.71 22.89 8.06
C GLY A 154 6.61 21.63 8.92
N VAL A 155 7.01 20.47 8.42
CA VAL A 155 7.02 19.23 9.19
C VAL A 155 8.27 19.21 10.08
N ASN A 156 8.12 18.94 11.38
CA ASN A 156 9.25 18.67 12.25
C ASN A 156 9.82 17.28 11.89
N TRP A 157 10.72 17.25 10.92
CA TRP A 157 11.19 16.06 10.22
C TRP A 157 12.68 15.83 10.36
N GLN A 158 13.04 14.56 10.60
CA GLN A 158 14.41 14.06 10.50
C GLN A 158 14.44 12.79 9.66
N PHE A 159 15.31 12.74 8.66
CA PHE A 159 15.65 11.53 7.94
C PHE A 159 16.93 10.91 8.46
N LYS A 160 16.95 9.58 8.62
CA LYS A 160 18.16 8.83 8.97
C LYS A 160 18.30 7.62 8.06
N ARG A 161 19.41 7.56 7.32
CA ARG A 161 19.70 6.41 6.48
C ARG A 161 20.00 5.19 7.35
N HIS A 162 19.30 4.09 7.12
CA HIS A 162 19.53 2.83 7.82
C HIS A 162 18.98 1.65 7.05
N ASP A 163 19.71 0.55 7.09
CA ASP A 163 19.28 -0.73 6.54
C ASP A 163 18.52 -1.51 7.63
N LEU A 164 17.23 -1.78 7.42
CA LEU A 164 16.38 -2.48 8.39
C LEU A 164 16.80 -3.95 8.63
N ARG A 165 17.67 -4.51 7.77
CA ARG A 165 18.26 -5.84 7.97
C ARG A 165 19.35 -5.85 9.04
N LYS A 166 19.90 -4.70 9.39
CA LYS A 166 20.85 -4.59 10.50
C LYS A 166 20.16 -4.83 11.81
N ALA A 167 20.82 -5.59 12.68
CA ALA A 167 20.25 -6.12 13.91
C ALA A 167 19.72 -5.06 14.88
N ARG A 168 20.18 -3.80 14.81
CA ARG A 168 19.78 -2.76 15.75
C ARG A 168 19.43 -1.46 15.05
N LEU A 169 18.24 -0.93 15.36
CA LEU A 169 17.85 0.39 14.94
C LEU A 169 18.70 1.47 15.64
N PRO A 170 19.12 2.55 14.93
CA PRO A 170 20.03 3.55 15.43
C PRO A 170 19.38 4.55 16.38
N PHE A 171 18.57 4.04 17.31
CA PHE A 171 17.84 4.82 18.31
C PHE A 171 17.94 4.18 19.70
N PRO A 172 17.89 4.98 20.78
CA PRO A 172 17.83 4.43 22.12
C PRO A 172 16.53 3.67 22.36
N ASP A 173 16.53 2.88 23.43
CA ASP A 173 15.35 2.20 23.91
C ASP A 173 14.28 3.23 24.32
N GLU A 174 13.03 2.89 24.15
CA GLU A 174 11.87 3.69 24.64
C GLU A 174 11.89 5.15 24.19
N HIS A 175 12.22 5.39 22.94
CA HIS A 175 12.37 6.73 22.39
C HIS A 175 11.10 7.29 21.76
N PHE A 176 10.32 6.45 21.08
CA PHE A 176 9.17 6.88 20.28
C PHE A 176 7.84 6.55 20.97
N ASP A 177 6.84 7.40 20.73
CA ASP A 177 5.48 7.19 21.22
C ASP A 177 4.64 6.43 20.19
N PHE A 178 5.03 6.48 18.90
CA PHE A 178 4.39 5.78 17.81
C PHE A 178 5.45 5.30 16.81
N VAL A 179 5.39 4.01 16.47
CA VAL A 179 6.19 3.39 15.42
C VAL A 179 5.25 2.89 14.33
N PHE A 180 5.45 3.37 13.12
CA PHE A 180 4.68 3.02 11.94
C PHE A 180 5.56 2.32 10.90
N ILE A 181 5.03 1.23 10.32
CA ILE A 181 5.73 0.42 9.33
C ILE A 181 4.76 0.17 8.18
N LYS A 182 5.23 0.31 6.93
CA LYS A 182 4.38 0.06 5.78
C LYS A 182 5.15 -0.62 4.64
N ASP A 183 4.52 -1.65 4.04
CA ASP A 183 5.03 -2.34 2.84
C ASP A 183 6.46 -2.90 3.01
N THR A 184 6.75 -3.48 4.17
CA THR A 184 8.06 -4.06 4.48
C THR A 184 8.14 -5.58 4.32
N GLY A 185 7.06 -6.24 4.00
CA GLY A 185 7.03 -7.70 3.81
C GLY A 185 7.98 -8.22 2.74
N MET A 186 8.38 -7.35 1.79
CA MET A 186 9.40 -7.64 0.79
C MET A 186 10.85 -7.29 1.21
N CYS A 187 11.04 -6.69 2.38
CA CYS A 187 12.35 -6.21 2.83
C CYS A 187 13.14 -7.23 3.66
N SER A 188 12.49 -8.26 4.18
CA SER A 188 13.12 -9.27 5.05
C SER A 188 13.61 -10.45 4.23
N SER A 189 14.87 -10.82 4.42
CA SER A 189 15.52 -11.86 3.63
C SER A 189 15.94 -13.10 4.42
N SER A 190 15.76 -13.12 5.74
CA SER A 190 16.12 -14.29 6.54
C SER A 190 15.04 -14.71 7.54
N PRO A 191 14.90 -16.02 7.80
CA PRO A 191 13.99 -16.51 8.83
C PRO A 191 14.27 -15.95 10.22
N ALA A 192 15.54 -15.67 10.54
CA ALA A 192 15.93 -15.06 11.80
C ALA A 192 15.47 -13.60 11.91
N GLN A 193 15.49 -12.84 10.81
CA GLN A 193 14.95 -11.48 10.74
C GLN A 193 13.42 -11.48 10.80
N GLN A 194 12.78 -12.47 10.19
CA GLN A 194 11.33 -12.66 10.31
C GLN A 194 10.92 -13.05 11.72
N ALA A 195 11.69 -13.91 12.39
CA ALA A 195 11.43 -14.33 13.76
C ALA A 195 11.66 -13.21 14.80
N SER A 196 12.62 -12.31 14.54
CA SER A 196 12.87 -11.13 15.39
C SER A 196 12.03 -9.90 15.02
N GLY A 197 11.09 -10.03 14.09
CA GLY A 197 10.44 -8.96 13.34
C GLY A 197 9.89 -7.78 14.13
N LEU A 198 9.40 -7.97 15.35
CA LEU A 198 8.87 -6.89 16.18
C LEU A 198 9.83 -6.44 17.30
N SER A 199 10.92 -7.17 17.57
CA SER A 199 11.79 -6.88 18.73
C SER A 199 12.40 -5.49 18.69
N GLU A 200 12.94 -5.04 17.56
CA GLU A 200 13.55 -3.71 17.43
C GLU A 200 12.52 -2.57 17.37
N PRO A 201 11.43 -2.65 16.61
CA PRO A 201 10.31 -1.71 16.75
C PRO A 201 9.80 -1.58 18.19
N LEU A 202 9.64 -2.69 18.91
CA LEU A 202 9.19 -2.71 20.29
C LEU A 202 10.25 -2.17 21.26
N ARG A 203 11.55 -2.41 21.02
CA ARG A 203 12.63 -1.87 21.83
C ARG A 203 12.62 -0.33 21.81
N VAL A 204 12.51 0.27 20.63
CA VAL A 204 12.56 1.73 20.47
C VAL A 204 11.24 2.41 20.84
N LEU A 205 10.15 1.65 21.00
CA LEU A 205 8.84 2.11 21.41
C LEU A 205 8.78 2.21 22.92
N LYS A 206 8.22 3.31 23.45
CA LYS A 206 8.00 3.53 24.89
C LYS A 206 6.91 2.59 25.42
N PRO A 207 6.92 2.27 26.72
CA PRO A 207 5.74 1.74 27.40
C PRO A 207 4.54 2.68 27.16
N GLY A 208 3.39 2.09 26.85
CA GLY A 208 2.19 2.81 26.44
C GLY A 208 2.18 3.35 25.01
N GLY A 209 3.28 3.23 24.28
CA GLY A 209 3.38 3.61 22.87
C GLY A 209 2.68 2.62 21.94
N ILE A 210 2.43 3.04 20.71
CA ILE A 210 1.70 2.25 19.70
C ILE A 210 2.67 1.78 18.62
N LEU A 211 2.58 0.48 18.28
CA LEU A 211 3.14 -0.08 17.05
C LEU A 211 1.99 -0.32 16.07
N GLU A 212 2.13 0.14 14.81
CA GLU A 212 1.18 -0.13 13.75
C GLU A 212 1.90 -0.52 12.46
N ILE A 213 1.44 -1.60 11.82
CA ILE A 213 2.02 -2.13 10.58
C ILE A 213 0.94 -2.27 9.52
N TRP A 214 1.18 -1.74 8.32
CA TRP A 214 0.34 -1.95 7.14
C TRP A 214 1.10 -2.73 6.07
N ASP A 215 0.48 -3.77 5.55
CA ASP A 215 1.07 -4.55 4.45
C ASP A 215 -0.03 -5.18 3.58
N SER A 216 0.36 -5.86 2.52
CA SER A 216 -0.54 -6.60 1.63
C SER A 216 0.06 -7.93 1.21
N ASP A 217 -0.81 -8.88 0.93
CA ASP A 217 -0.40 -10.09 0.25
C ASP A 217 -0.13 -9.78 -1.24
N LEU A 218 0.84 -10.49 -1.81
CA LEU A 218 1.29 -10.31 -3.18
C LEU A 218 0.65 -11.31 -4.14
N VAL A 219 -0.01 -12.32 -3.60
CA VAL A 219 -0.83 -13.29 -4.33
C VAL A 219 -2.26 -12.77 -4.42
N PHE A 220 -2.78 -12.67 -5.63
CA PHE A 220 -4.15 -12.22 -5.85
C PHE A 220 -5.12 -13.41 -5.79
N ARG A 221 -6.17 -13.24 -5.00
CA ARG A 221 -7.26 -14.21 -4.84
C ARG A 221 -8.59 -13.56 -5.21
N SER A 222 -9.60 -14.40 -5.40
CA SER A 222 -10.96 -13.93 -5.69
C SER A 222 -11.86 -14.11 -4.48
N LEU A 223 -12.56 -13.04 -4.11
CA LEU A 223 -13.69 -13.10 -3.19
C LEU A 223 -14.80 -13.97 -3.76
N ILE A 224 -15.45 -14.75 -2.93
CA ILE A 224 -16.72 -15.38 -3.30
C ILE A 224 -17.84 -14.33 -3.34
N PRO A 225 -18.90 -14.55 -4.15
CA PRO A 225 -20.03 -13.63 -4.22
C PRO A 225 -20.68 -13.38 -2.85
N ASN A 226 -20.95 -12.09 -2.58
CA ASN A 226 -21.58 -11.62 -1.33
C ASN A 226 -20.90 -12.14 -0.05
N PRO A 227 -19.61 -11.86 0.15
CA PRO A 227 -18.90 -12.34 1.32
C PRO A 227 -19.55 -11.80 2.59
N ALA A 228 -19.73 -12.69 3.57
CA ALA A 228 -20.24 -12.27 4.87
C ALA A 228 -19.21 -11.36 5.58
N PRO A 229 -19.64 -10.34 6.33
CA PRO A 229 -18.72 -9.53 7.13
C PRO A 229 -17.91 -10.42 8.08
N ALA A 230 -16.60 -10.15 8.19
CA ALA A 230 -15.71 -10.94 9.03
C ALA A 230 -16.05 -10.89 10.53
N ARG A 231 -16.60 -9.76 10.96
CA ARG A 231 -17.08 -9.47 12.32
C ARG A 231 -18.18 -8.41 12.27
N LYS A 232 -18.86 -8.20 13.37
CA LYS A 232 -19.71 -7.02 13.52
C LYS A 232 -18.81 -5.78 13.53
N LEU A 233 -18.87 -5.00 12.48
CA LEU A 233 -18.06 -3.79 12.32
C LEU A 233 -18.54 -2.69 13.27
N ALA A 234 -17.61 -1.85 13.74
CA ALA A 234 -17.96 -0.57 14.31
C ALA A 234 -18.64 0.30 13.23
N SER A 235 -19.57 1.18 13.63
CA SER A 235 -20.31 2.04 12.68
C SER A 235 -19.39 2.78 11.71
N ARG A 236 -18.28 3.32 12.21
CA ARG A 236 -17.29 4.03 11.38
C ARG A 236 -16.59 3.12 10.36
N GLU A 237 -16.26 1.89 10.74
CA GLU A 237 -15.63 0.94 9.83
C GLU A 237 -16.59 0.53 8.71
N GLN A 238 -17.85 0.35 9.06
CA GLN A 238 -18.89 0.05 8.08
C GLN A 238 -19.11 1.21 7.12
N GLU A 239 -19.20 2.45 7.62
CA GLU A 239 -19.32 3.66 6.80
C GLU A 239 -18.13 3.78 5.81
N ILE A 240 -16.90 3.50 6.26
CA ILE A 240 -15.72 3.55 5.40
C ILE A 240 -15.80 2.44 4.35
N ALA A 241 -16.13 1.21 4.73
CA ALA A 241 -16.23 0.09 3.80
C ALA A 241 -17.30 0.35 2.72
N GLU A 242 -18.45 0.89 3.10
CA GLU A 242 -19.51 1.30 2.18
C GLU A 242 -19.05 2.46 1.28
N ALA A 243 -18.43 3.50 1.86
CA ALA A 243 -17.95 4.66 1.10
C ALA A 243 -16.84 4.31 0.10
N THR A 244 -16.08 3.27 0.37
CA THR A 244 -14.94 2.81 -0.47
C THR A 244 -15.30 1.61 -1.35
N ALA A 245 -16.49 1.03 -1.19
CA ALA A 245 -16.92 -0.22 -1.83
C ALA A 245 -15.89 -1.35 -1.68
N THR A 246 -15.38 -1.50 -0.46
CA THR A 246 -14.41 -2.54 -0.07
C THR A 246 -15.06 -3.55 0.89
N TYR A 247 -14.39 -4.69 1.06
CA TYR A 247 -14.88 -5.79 1.88
C TYR A 247 -13.91 -6.06 3.03
N THR A 248 -14.42 -6.09 4.26
CA THR A 248 -13.64 -6.56 5.40
C THR A 248 -13.61 -8.08 5.40
N PHE A 249 -12.48 -8.66 5.75
CA PHE A 249 -12.34 -10.12 5.81
C PHE A 249 -11.52 -10.58 7.03
N SER A 250 -11.60 -11.86 7.35
CA SER A 250 -10.82 -12.53 8.40
C SER A 250 -10.17 -13.80 7.85
N SER A 251 -9.43 -14.50 8.70
CA SER A 251 -8.88 -15.81 8.35
C SER A 251 -9.97 -16.85 8.00
N ALA A 252 -11.20 -16.65 8.47
CA ALA A 252 -12.34 -17.51 8.17
C ALA A 252 -13.06 -17.13 6.85
N THR A 253 -12.75 -15.98 6.24
CA THR A 253 -13.38 -15.58 4.99
C THR A 253 -12.84 -16.44 3.86
N PRO A 254 -13.71 -17.17 3.12
CA PRO A 254 -13.25 -18.01 2.04
C PRO A 254 -12.88 -17.17 0.81
N PHE A 255 -11.73 -17.49 0.24
CA PHE A 255 -11.26 -17.00 -1.04
C PHE A 255 -11.09 -18.17 -2.01
N THR A 256 -11.25 -17.90 -3.28
CA THR A 256 -10.90 -18.82 -4.36
C THR A 256 -9.62 -18.34 -5.06
N ARG A 257 -9.01 -19.21 -5.87
CA ARG A 257 -7.92 -18.79 -6.74
C ARG A 257 -8.42 -17.72 -7.71
N ALA A 258 -7.54 -16.79 -8.10
CA ALA A 258 -7.85 -15.84 -9.15
C ALA A 258 -8.40 -16.56 -10.39
N GLN A 259 -9.45 -16.01 -10.99
CA GLN A 259 -10.06 -16.58 -12.21
C GLN A 259 -9.39 -16.04 -13.45
N ASN A 260 -8.82 -14.84 -13.37
CA ASN A 260 -8.07 -14.24 -14.48
C ASN A 260 -6.76 -15.00 -14.73
N LYS A 261 -6.55 -15.49 -15.95
CA LYS A 261 -5.38 -16.30 -16.34
C LYS A 261 -4.05 -15.58 -16.15
N TYR A 262 -4.02 -14.26 -16.35
CA TYR A 262 -2.78 -13.49 -16.21
C TYR A 262 -2.40 -13.32 -14.75
N LEU A 263 -3.38 -13.11 -13.86
CA LEU A 263 -3.14 -13.10 -12.42
C LEU A 263 -2.75 -14.50 -11.89
N GLN A 264 -3.28 -15.58 -12.47
CA GLN A 264 -2.82 -16.95 -12.16
C GLN A 264 -1.36 -17.15 -12.55
N ASN A 265 -0.96 -16.70 -13.76
CA ASN A 265 0.44 -16.74 -14.17
C ASN A 265 1.33 -15.94 -13.22
N TYR A 266 0.97 -14.69 -12.95
CA TYR A 266 1.69 -13.82 -12.03
C TYR A 266 1.84 -14.48 -10.64
N ASN A 267 0.76 -15.00 -10.05
CA ASN A 267 0.80 -15.67 -8.75
C ASN A 267 1.83 -16.81 -8.73
N SER A 268 1.80 -17.69 -9.74
CA SER A 268 2.77 -18.79 -9.85
C SER A 268 4.21 -18.28 -9.91
N TRP A 269 4.47 -17.23 -10.70
CA TRP A 269 5.82 -16.70 -10.87
C TRP A 269 6.31 -15.92 -9.65
N VAL A 270 5.45 -15.17 -8.98
CA VAL A 270 5.84 -14.45 -7.75
C VAL A 270 6.12 -15.42 -6.61
N GLU A 271 5.33 -16.47 -6.45
CA GLU A 271 5.60 -17.54 -5.47
C GLU A 271 6.96 -18.19 -5.74
N THR A 272 7.22 -18.65 -6.98
CA THR A 272 8.52 -19.23 -7.37
C THR A 272 9.68 -18.25 -7.11
N ALA A 273 9.53 -17.00 -7.52
CA ALA A 273 10.58 -16.00 -7.39
C ALA A 273 10.87 -15.63 -5.93
N PHE A 274 9.86 -15.65 -5.08
CA PHE A 274 9.99 -15.33 -3.66
C PHE A 274 10.57 -16.48 -2.86
N ASP A 275 10.20 -17.72 -3.19
CA ASP A 275 10.82 -18.92 -2.61
C ASP A 275 12.34 -18.91 -2.84
N HIS A 276 12.79 -18.60 -4.05
CA HIS A 276 14.21 -18.45 -4.36
C HIS A 276 14.91 -17.35 -3.56
N ARG A 277 14.16 -16.33 -3.12
CA ARG A 277 14.66 -15.20 -2.33
C ARG A 277 14.43 -15.35 -0.83
N LYS A 278 13.83 -16.46 -0.40
CA LYS A 278 13.42 -16.66 1.00
C LYS A 278 12.49 -15.56 1.51
N LEU A 279 11.65 -15.03 0.63
CA LEU A 279 10.61 -14.06 0.93
C LEU A 279 9.25 -14.75 0.94
N SER A 280 8.29 -14.18 1.68
CA SER A 280 6.90 -14.64 1.65
C SER A 280 6.10 -13.84 0.63
N ALA A 281 5.37 -14.54 -0.25
CA ALA A 281 4.38 -13.90 -1.11
C ALA A 281 3.08 -13.53 -0.35
N MET A 282 2.96 -13.98 0.91
CA MET A 282 1.84 -13.68 1.81
C MET A 282 2.35 -13.13 3.17
N PRO A 283 2.98 -11.95 3.21
CA PRO A 283 3.57 -11.39 4.43
C PRO A 283 2.54 -11.09 5.50
N CYS A 284 1.28 -10.84 5.13
CA CYS A 284 0.20 -10.57 6.07
C CYS A 284 -0.04 -11.70 7.07
N ALA A 285 0.17 -12.95 6.68
CA ALA A 285 0.05 -14.09 7.59
C ALA A 285 1.16 -14.06 8.66
N THR A 286 2.40 -13.80 8.25
CA THR A 286 3.55 -13.71 9.15
C THR A 286 3.43 -12.54 10.13
N ILE A 287 3.02 -11.36 9.65
CA ILE A 287 2.82 -10.18 10.50
C ILE A 287 1.74 -10.46 11.56
N GLY A 288 0.62 -11.05 11.16
CA GLY A 288 -0.44 -11.43 12.10
C GLY A 288 0.03 -12.41 13.17
N LEU A 289 0.84 -13.41 12.80
CA LEU A 289 1.44 -14.35 13.75
C LEU A 289 2.40 -13.64 14.70
N SER A 290 3.24 -12.71 14.20
CA SER A 290 4.18 -11.96 15.03
C SER A 290 3.45 -11.11 16.09
N PHE A 291 2.36 -10.42 15.74
CA PHE A 291 1.56 -9.70 16.75
C PHE A 291 0.93 -10.64 17.78
N ASN A 292 0.44 -11.80 17.35
CA ASN A 292 -0.17 -12.78 18.25
C ASN A 292 0.85 -13.47 19.17
N SER A 293 2.13 -13.50 18.80
CA SER A 293 3.19 -14.07 19.66
C SER A 293 3.69 -13.09 20.72
N GLU A 294 3.42 -11.81 20.59
CA GLU A 294 3.90 -10.74 21.50
C GLU A 294 2.92 -10.45 22.66
N VAL A 295 2.19 -11.46 23.13
CA VAL A 295 1.17 -11.31 24.18
C VAL A 295 1.72 -10.80 25.52
N ASP A 296 3.00 -11.03 25.80
CA ASP A 296 3.66 -10.56 27.01
C ASP A 296 4.10 -9.08 26.89
N THR A 297 4.34 -8.61 25.68
CA THR A 297 4.88 -7.28 25.37
C THR A 297 3.79 -6.31 24.91
N LEU A 298 2.78 -6.81 24.19
CA LEU A 298 1.70 -6.00 23.62
C LEU A 298 0.36 -6.26 24.32
N GLU A 299 -0.41 -5.19 24.44
CA GLU A 299 -1.82 -5.21 24.84
C GLU A 299 -2.69 -4.54 23.77
N ASN A 300 -4.00 -4.74 23.84
CA ASN A 300 -4.97 -4.17 22.91
C ASN A 300 -4.60 -4.41 21.44
N VAL A 301 -4.07 -5.61 21.16
CA VAL A 301 -3.75 -6.03 19.80
C VAL A 301 -5.04 -6.20 19.01
N ASP A 302 -5.12 -5.53 17.87
CA ASP A 302 -6.24 -5.66 16.94
C ASP A 302 -5.74 -5.56 15.49
N SER A 303 -6.59 -5.87 14.54
CA SER A 303 -6.26 -5.84 13.12
C SER A 303 -7.46 -5.49 12.28
N ARG A 304 -7.19 -4.90 11.12
CA ARG A 304 -8.18 -4.62 10.10
C ARG A 304 -7.71 -5.14 8.75
N ARG A 305 -8.47 -6.06 8.16
CA ARG A 305 -8.13 -6.68 6.89
C ARG A 305 -9.20 -6.33 5.87
N ILE A 306 -8.78 -5.81 4.71
CA ILE A 306 -9.66 -5.26 3.67
C ILE A 306 -9.28 -5.87 2.33
N ALA A 307 -10.27 -6.39 1.62
CA ALA A 307 -10.17 -6.77 0.22
C ALA A 307 -10.70 -5.60 -0.64
N ILE A 308 -9.83 -5.08 -1.49
CA ILE A 308 -10.14 -4.03 -2.46
C ILE A 308 -10.34 -4.70 -3.81
N PRO A 309 -11.57 -4.78 -4.36
CA PRO A 309 -11.78 -5.35 -5.68
C PRO A 309 -10.99 -4.60 -6.75
N LEU A 310 -10.38 -5.33 -7.67
CA LEU A 310 -9.61 -4.75 -8.78
C LEU A 310 -10.48 -4.35 -9.98
N GLY A 311 -11.78 -4.62 -9.90
CA GLY A 311 -12.76 -4.27 -10.94
C GLY A 311 -14.18 -4.21 -10.41
N GLU A 312 -15.13 -3.98 -11.31
CA GLU A 312 -16.57 -4.09 -11.00
C GLU A 312 -16.96 -5.56 -10.90
N LEU A 313 -17.51 -5.95 -9.76
CA LEU A 313 -17.87 -7.34 -9.48
C LEU A 313 -19.14 -7.75 -10.19
N ARG A 314 -19.17 -8.95 -10.78
CA ARG A 314 -20.32 -9.46 -11.52
C ARG A 314 -21.60 -9.44 -10.69
N TRP A 315 -21.52 -9.90 -9.44
CA TRP A 315 -22.70 -9.95 -8.55
C TRP A 315 -23.21 -8.57 -8.09
N GLU A 316 -22.37 -7.53 -8.16
CA GLU A 316 -22.82 -6.15 -7.91
C GLU A 316 -23.61 -5.61 -9.10
N ARG A 317 -23.29 -6.05 -10.33
CA ARG A 317 -24.02 -5.68 -11.57
C ARG A 317 -25.31 -6.48 -11.76
N GLU A 318 -25.30 -7.77 -11.49
CA GLU A 318 -26.46 -8.66 -11.69
C GLU A 318 -27.60 -8.35 -10.73
N GLY A 319 -27.34 -7.73 -9.57
CA GLY A 319 -28.35 -7.20 -8.65
C GLY A 319 -29.13 -6.01 -9.19
N GLN A 320 -28.73 -5.41 -10.30
CA GLN A 320 -29.38 -4.23 -10.91
C GLN A 320 -30.42 -4.60 -12.00
N GLY A 321 -30.53 -5.86 -12.41
CA GLY A 321 -31.20 -6.25 -13.66
C GLY A 321 -32.41 -7.16 -13.57
N LYS A 322 -33.04 -7.42 -12.41
CA LYS A 322 -34.24 -8.26 -12.31
C LYS A 322 -35.36 -7.64 -11.49
N ASP A 323 -35.91 -6.56 -12.00
CA ASP A 323 -37.36 -6.26 -11.86
C ASP A 323 -38.12 -6.87 -13.05
N THR A 324 -38.05 -8.19 -13.23
CA THR A 324 -39.01 -8.93 -14.05
C THR A 324 -39.77 -9.88 -13.13
N ALA A 325 -41.06 -9.56 -13.03
CA ALA A 325 -42.06 -10.28 -12.28
C ALA A 325 -42.01 -11.78 -12.54
N ALA A 326 -41.45 -12.55 -11.63
CA ALA A 326 -41.87 -13.94 -11.34
C ALA A 326 -41.11 -14.47 -10.12
N THR A 327 -41.90 -14.94 -9.12
CA THR A 327 -41.56 -15.64 -7.89
C THR A 327 -41.11 -14.80 -6.68
N ALA A 328 -42.10 -14.03 -6.15
CA ALA A 328 -42.09 -13.50 -4.80
C ALA A 328 -42.44 -14.59 -3.77
N ALA A 329 -41.53 -15.41 -3.34
CA ALA A 329 -41.79 -16.29 -2.20
C ALA A 329 -40.61 -16.69 -1.32
N THR A 330 -39.33 -16.39 -1.65
CA THR A 330 -38.20 -16.72 -0.77
C THR A 330 -36.98 -15.78 -0.93
N ALA A 331 -37.19 -14.52 -1.28
CA ALA A 331 -36.12 -13.52 -1.30
C ALA A 331 -36.06 -12.82 0.06
N ALA A 332 -35.17 -13.24 0.94
CA ALA A 332 -34.68 -12.37 1.99
C ALA A 332 -34.24 -11.04 1.33
N LYS A 333 -34.78 -9.90 1.83
CA LYS A 333 -34.63 -8.54 1.32
C LYS A 333 -33.24 -8.26 0.72
N GLY A 334 -33.05 -8.57 -0.56
CA GLY A 334 -31.90 -8.11 -1.34
C GLY A 334 -32.11 -6.65 -1.66
N ALA A 335 -31.47 -5.76 -0.88
CA ALA A 335 -31.42 -4.36 -1.22
C ALA A 335 -30.83 -4.23 -2.63
N SER A 336 -31.56 -3.64 -3.58
CA SER A 336 -31.05 -3.24 -4.88
C SER A 336 -29.81 -2.39 -4.66
N ARG A 337 -28.62 -2.95 -4.95
CA ARG A 337 -27.36 -2.23 -4.76
C ARG A 337 -27.26 -1.13 -5.81
N LYS A 338 -27.03 0.09 -5.32
CA LYS A 338 -26.77 1.26 -6.18
C LYS A 338 -25.50 1.05 -7.00
N PRO A 339 -25.42 1.59 -8.24
CA PRO A 339 -24.18 1.60 -9.00
C PRO A 339 -23.05 2.24 -8.20
N LEU A 340 -21.80 1.78 -8.44
CA LEU A 340 -20.63 2.35 -7.77
C LEU A 340 -20.51 3.85 -8.08
N THR A 341 -20.19 4.62 -7.06
CA THR A 341 -19.91 6.05 -7.23
C THR A 341 -18.56 6.25 -7.95
N PRO A 342 -18.34 7.43 -8.56
CA PRO A 342 -17.03 7.75 -9.16
C PRO A 342 -15.87 7.58 -8.19
N ASP A 343 -16.04 7.93 -6.91
CA ASP A 343 -15.01 7.77 -5.87
C ASP A 343 -14.69 6.29 -5.62
N GLN A 344 -15.69 5.43 -5.54
CA GLN A 344 -15.55 3.99 -5.37
C GLN A 344 -14.83 3.35 -6.57
N LEU A 345 -15.21 3.74 -7.78
CA LEU A 345 -14.55 3.32 -9.02
C LEU A 345 -13.09 3.79 -9.05
N SER A 346 -12.82 5.02 -8.64
CA SER A 346 -11.47 5.58 -8.56
C SER A 346 -10.56 4.78 -7.61
N ILE A 347 -11.08 4.34 -6.45
CA ILE A 347 -10.32 3.52 -5.50
C ILE A 347 -9.94 2.17 -6.15
N ARG A 348 -10.89 1.48 -6.79
CA ARG A 348 -10.64 0.20 -7.46
C ARG A 348 -9.67 0.34 -8.63
N HIS A 349 -9.84 1.39 -9.42
CA HIS A 349 -8.92 1.68 -10.51
C HIS A 349 -7.51 2.00 -10.01
N THR A 350 -7.39 2.79 -8.94
CA THR A 350 -6.08 3.05 -8.29
C THR A 350 -5.46 1.76 -7.77
N ALA A 351 -6.23 0.87 -7.16
CA ALA A 351 -5.74 -0.43 -6.71
C ALA A 351 -5.18 -1.23 -7.91
N LEU A 352 -5.96 -1.34 -8.99
CA LEU A 352 -5.54 -2.03 -10.21
C LEU A 352 -4.26 -1.41 -10.81
N LEU A 353 -4.19 -0.08 -10.93
CA LEU A 353 -3.00 0.59 -11.45
C LEU A 353 -1.77 0.33 -10.59
N THR A 354 -1.90 0.39 -9.26
CA THR A 354 -0.76 0.09 -8.37
C THR A 354 -0.32 -1.36 -8.44
N VAL A 355 -1.23 -2.29 -8.72
CA VAL A 355 -0.92 -3.71 -8.98
C VAL A 355 -0.16 -3.86 -10.31
N ILE A 356 -0.66 -3.29 -11.40
CA ILE A 356 0.01 -3.36 -12.72
C ILE A 356 1.42 -2.76 -12.63
N GLN A 357 1.57 -1.58 -12.03
CA GLN A 357 2.87 -0.93 -11.85
C GLN A 357 3.81 -1.73 -10.93
N MET A 358 3.28 -2.46 -9.95
CA MET A 358 4.06 -3.36 -9.11
C MET A 358 4.59 -4.55 -9.93
N ILE A 359 3.74 -5.17 -10.75
CA ILE A 359 4.14 -6.27 -11.65
C ILE A 359 5.22 -5.78 -12.62
N GLU A 360 5.05 -4.59 -13.20
CA GLU A 360 6.08 -3.93 -14.04
C GLU A 360 7.39 -3.74 -13.28
N GLY A 361 7.32 -3.22 -12.05
CA GLY A 361 8.51 -3.04 -11.21
C GLY A 361 9.24 -4.34 -10.87
N MET A 362 8.55 -5.46 -10.83
CA MET A 362 9.13 -6.79 -10.60
C MET A 362 9.56 -7.51 -11.89
N GLU A 363 9.45 -6.89 -13.05
CA GLU A 363 9.72 -7.49 -14.36
C GLU A 363 10.99 -8.37 -14.40
N PRO A 364 12.19 -7.88 -13.97
CA PRO A 364 13.41 -8.68 -14.09
C PRO A 364 13.34 -9.99 -13.31
N MET A 365 12.66 -9.96 -12.18
CA MET A 365 12.45 -11.12 -11.33
C MET A 365 11.43 -12.09 -11.95
N LEU A 366 10.33 -11.57 -12.49
CA LEU A 366 9.24 -12.35 -13.04
C LEU A 366 9.61 -12.99 -14.39
N ILE A 367 10.39 -12.32 -15.23
CA ILE A 367 10.96 -12.91 -16.46
C ILE A 367 11.76 -14.16 -16.10
N LYS A 368 12.65 -14.05 -15.11
CA LYS A 368 13.47 -15.18 -14.67
C LYS A 368 12.61 -16.33 -14.13
N ALA A 369 11.58 -16.03 -13.32
CA ALA A 369 10.70 -17.04 -12.73
C ALA A 369 9.75 -17.69 -13.75
N SER A 370 9.38 -16.96 -14.80
CA SER A 370 8.49 -17.46 -15.86
C SER A 370 9.23 -18.24 -16.95
N GLU A 371 10.57 -18.21 -16.94
CA GLU A 371 11.43 -18.79 -17.99
C GLU A 371 11.13 -18.27 -19.41
N LYS A 372 10.47 -17.11 -19.52
CA LYS A 372 10.11 -16.50 -20.79
C LYS A 372 11.29 -15.78 -21.42
N SER A 373 11.38 -15.88 -22.75
CA SER A 373 12.19 -14.96 -23.54
C SER A 373 11.63 -13.53 -23.45
N ARG A 374 12.45 -12.53 -23.81
CA ARG A 374 12.01 -11.13 -23.81
C ARG A 374 10.77 -10.92 -24.68
N ASP A 375 10.74 -11.47 -25.90
CA ASP A 375 9.62 -11.33 -26.82
C ASP A 375 8.34 -11.99 -26.31
N GLU A 376 8.46 -13.11 -25.60
CA GLU A 376 7.31 -13.79 -24.98
C GLU A 376 6.78 -12.99 -23.79
N TRP A 377 7.67 -12.40 -23.02
CA TRP A 377 7.29 -11.51 -21.93
C TRP A 377 6.56 -10.27 -22.42
N ASP A 378 7.09 -9.58 -23.44
CA ASP A 378 6.49 -8.37 -24.00
C ASP A 378 5.09 -8.64 -24.59
N ARG A 379 4.90 -9.79 -25.24
CA ARG A 379 3.56 -10.23 -25.70
C ARG A 379 2.62 -10.52 -24.53
N TRP A 380 3.12 -11.23 -23.50
CA TRP A 380 2.34 -11.51 -22.30
C TRP A 380 1.95 -10.24 -21.56
N TRP A 381 2.91 -9.33 -21.37
CA TRP A 381 2.71 -8.04 -20.71
C TRP A 381 1.65 -7.20 -21.42
N THR A 382 1.77 -7.05 -22.73
CA THR A 382 0.80 -6.30 -23.54
C THR A 382 -0.60 -6.92 -23.45
N ALA A 383 -0.71 -8.25 -23.55
CA ALA A 383 -1.98 -8.94 -23.46
C ALA A 383 -2.58 -8.88 -22.04
N MET A 384 -1.75 -8.99 -21.00
CA MET A 384 -2.17 -8.86 -19.60
C MET A 384 -2.72 -7.47 -19.32
N THR A 385 -1.98 -6.42 -19.65
CA THR A 385 -2.39 -5.04 -19.40
C THR A 385 -3.68 -4.69 -20.13
N ALA A 386 -3.81 -5.12 -21.39
CA ALA A 386 -5.04 -4.94 -22.17
C ALA A 386 -6.24 -5.66 -21.52
N ASP A 387 -6.05 -6.91 -21.05
CA ASP A 387 -7.11 -7.69 -20.41
C ASP A 387 -7.52 -7.10 -19.05
N LEU A 388 -6.56 -6.76 -18.21
CA LEU A 388 -6.86 -6.23 -16.86
C LEU A 388 -7.54 -4.85 -16.90
N LEU A 389 -7.19 -4.02 -17.88
CA LEU A 389 -7.72 -2.65 -18.02
C LEU A 389 -9.06 -2.60 -18.78
N GLN A 390 -9.44 -3.67 -19.47
CA GLN A 390 -10.73 -3.68 -20.16
C GLN A 390 -11.91 -3.71 -19.19
N LYS A 391 -13.03 -3.14 -19.61
CA LYS A 391 -14.26 -3.15 -18.80
C LYS A 391 -14.74 -4.60 -18.55
N GLY A 392 -14.71 -5.02 -17.28
CA GLY A 392 -15.13 -6.36 -16.86
C GLY A 392 -14.03 -7.42 -16.90
N GLY A 393 -12.78 -7.06 -17.18
CA GLY A 393 -11.64 -7.97 -17.16
C GLY A 393 -11.39 -8.66 -15.82
N LEU A 394 -11.73 -7.98 -14.71
CA LEU A 394 -11.57 -8.47 -13.33
C LEU A 394 -12.92 -8.47 -12.58
N ALA A 395 -13.95 -9.11 -13.16
CA ALA A 395 -15.30 -9.13 -12.61
C ALA A 395 -15.59 -10.33 -11.69
N SER A 396 -14.63 -11.25 -11.52
CA SER A 396 -14.83 -12.52 -10.81
C SER A 396 -14.44 -12.48 -9.33
N GLY A 397 -14.15 -11.29 -8.80
CA GLY A 397 -13.84 -11.11 -7.38
C GLY A 397 -12.37 -10.92 -7.07
N GLU A 398 -11.52 -10.83 -8.08
CA GLU A 398 -10.09 -10.56 -7.89
C GLU A 398 -9.88 -9.28 -7.09
N CYS A 399 -9.07 -9.36 -6.04
CA CYS A 399 -8.87 -8.26 -5.12
C CYS A 399 -7.42 -8.12 -4.67
N LEU A 400 -7.07 -6.89 -4.27
CA LEU A 400 -5.89 -6.58 -3.50
C LEU A 400 -6.24 -6.71 -2.01
N GLU A 401 -5.57 -7.64 -1.33
CA GLU A 401 -5.74 -7.85 0.10
C GLU A 401 -4.75 -6.99 0.87
N VAL A 402 -5.26 -6.06 1.66
CA VAL A 402 -4.47 -5.16 2.49
C VAL A 402 -4.85 -5.33 3.96
N SER A 403 -3.88 -5.20 4.84
CA SER A 403 -4.11 -5.42 6.26
C SER A 403 -3.32 -4.44 7.11
N ALA A 404 -3.91 -4.04 8.22
CA ALA A 404 -3.29 -3.25 9.27
C ALA A 404 -3.36 -4.03 10.57
N TRP A 405 -2.27 -4.01 11.32
CA TRP A 405 -2.18 -4.54 12.69
C TRP A 405 -1.65 -3.46 13.60
N TRP A 406 -2.14 -3.40 14.80
CA TRP A 406 -1.64 -2.50 15.82
C TRP A 406 -1.71 -3.11 17.21
N GLY A 407 -0.89 -2.61 18.10
CA GLY A 407 -0.87 -2.96 19.50
C GLY A 407 -0.21 -1.88 20.33
N ARG A 408 -0.52 -1.84 21.61
CA ARG A 408 0.08 -0.94 22.59
C ARG A 408 1.15 -1.67 23.37
N LYS A 409 2.35 -1.12 23.49
CA LYS A 409 3.39 -1.69 24.35
C LYS A 409 2.97 -1.55 25.82
N LYS A 410 3.08 -2.62 26.60
CA LYS A 410 2.83 -2.65 28.04
C LYS A 410 3.83 -1.81 28.82
#